data_55df0f6b3d483eb66c60ac3ced1217cd
#
_entry.id   55df0f6b3d483eb66c60ac3ced1217cd
#
_cell.length_a   1.000
_cell.length_b   1.000
_cell.length_c   1.000
_cell.angle_alpha   90.00
_cell.angle_beta   90.00
_cell.angle_gamma   90.00
#
_symmetry.space_group_name_H-M   'P 1'
#
loop_
_entity.id
_entity.type
_entity.pdbx_description
1 polymer ?
#
loop_
_entity_poly.entity_id
_entity_poly.type
_entity_poly.pdbx_seq_one_letter_code
_entity_poly.pdbx_strand_id
1 'polypeptide(L)'
;MTATKISISATRTMTAPGFALFDTAIGRCGIAWGASGICGVHLPEVSPSATRRRMLLRYPEVNESAPPPVVQRAIDRIVTLLRGEATDLEQIALDMSLVPAFHRRVYELARKIPAGRTLSYGEVASRIGSPGAARAVGQALGKNPFAIVVPCHRVLAAGGKPGGFSASGGIDTKLKMLRIEQAQRGLFDGDGELGFDLEQAVETLRASDPKLARLIAHVGPCRLQLKSTPSIFAALAESIVYQQLHGKAAATIFARVRALFPRARGALTAAQISSASEAALRGAGLSNAKFLALRDLAERCQQGSIPTLAQIQKLDDEAIIERLTEVRGIGRWTVEMLLMFRLGRPDVLPVDDYGVRKGFSIAFGTAELPSKAELEARAKRWKPYRTVASWYLWRATDSL
;
A
#
# COMPACT_ATOMS: atom_id res chain seq x y z
N MET A 1 -8.62 -13.47 -62.78
CA MET A 1 -8.06 -12.41 -61.85
C MET A 1 -7.69 -13.07 -60.55
N THR A 2 -6.40 -13.36 -60.43
CA THR A 2 -5.80 -14.17 -59.36
C THR A 2 -5.40 -13.26 -58.23
N ALA A 3 -6.02 -13.41 -57.06
CA ALA A 3 -5.65 -12.67 -55.84
C ALA A 3 -4.43 -13.33 -55.18
N THR A 4 -3.31 -12.62 -55.18
CA THR A 4 -2.07 -13.01 -54.55
C THR A 4 -2.21 -12.86 -53.03
N LYS A 5 -2.22 -13.99 -52.32
CA LYS A 5 -2.08 -14.01 -50.86
C LYS A 5 -0.65 -13.64 -50.51
N ILE A 6 -0.47 -12.46 -49.93
CA ILE A 6 0.80 -12.06 -49.27
C ILE A 6 0.88 -12.77 -47.90
N SER A 7 1.66 -13.84 -47.88
CA SER A 7 2.04 -14.55 -46.66
C SER A 7 3.15 -13.71 -45.97
N ILE A 8 2.81 -13.00 -44.91
CA ILE A 8 3.82 -12.38 -44.06
C ILE A 8 4.34 -13.46 -43.10
N SER A 9 5.37 -14.16 -43.57
CA SER A 9 6.18 -15.02 -42.72
C SER A 9 6.97 -14.12 -41.76
N ALA A 10 6.52 -14.02 -40.52
CA ALA A 10 7.30 -13.41 -39.44
C ALA A 10 8.52 -14.31 -39.19
N THR A 11 9.64 -13.98 -39.78
CA THR A 11 10.92 -14.61 -39.54
C THR A 11 11.26 -14.42 -38.03
N ARG A 12 11.10 -15.50 -37.30
CA ARG A 12 11.46 -15.59 -35.88
C ARG A 12 12.98 -15.56 -35.82
N THR A 13 13.57 -14.39 -35.67
CA THR A 13 15.02 -14.20 -35.54
C THR A 13 15.45 -14.92 -34.27
N MET A 14 16.13 -16.07 -34.43
CA MET A 14 16.67 -16.86 -33.34
C MET A 14 17.77 -16.02 -32.67
N THR A 15 17.52 -15.57 -31.45
CA THR A 15 18.49 -14.82 -30.64
C THR A 15 19.44 -15.81 -29.94
N ALA A 16 20.75 -15.62 -30.09
CA ALA A 16 21.74 -16.39 -29.32
C ALA A 16 21.48 -16.19 -27.82
N PRO A 17 21.63 -17.26 -27.00
CA PRO A 17 21.42 -17.17 -25.56
C PRO A 17 22.45 -16.24 -24.90
N GLY A 18 22.01 -15.48 -23.92
CA GLY A 18 22.84 -14.50 -23.20
C GLY A 18 22.21 -14.06 -21.89
N PHE A 19 22.97 -13.31 -21.10
CA PHE A 19 22.42 -12.53 -19.99
C PHE A 19 23.04 -11.13 -19.97
N ALA A 20 22.33 -10.19 -19.35
CA ALA A 20 22.78 -8.82 -19.11
C ALA A 20 22.39 -8.36 -17.72
N LEU A 21 23.14 -7.40 -17.21
CA LEU A 21 22.82 -6.64 -16.00
C LEU A 21 22.31 -5.26 -16.41
N PHE A 22 21.31 -4.74 -15.68
CA PHE A 22 20.75 -3.42 -15.95
C PHE A 22 20.33 -2.72 -14.66
N ASP A 23 20.44 -1.39 -14.66
CA ASP A 23 20.16 -0.59 -13.47
C ASP A 23 18.68 -0.23 -13.38
N THR A 24 18.14 -0.27 -12.15
CA THR A 24 16.75 0.05 -11.83
C THR A 24 16.65 0.87 -10.55
N ALA A 25 15.50 1.45 -10.26
CA ALA A 25 15.24 2.18 -9.01
C ALA A 25 15.35 1.30 -7.73
N ILE A 26 15.33 -0.04 -7.87
CA ILE A 26 15.54 -0.94 -6.74
C ILE A 26 16.96 -1.49 -6.62
N GLY A 27 17.82 -1.19 -7.59
CA GLY A 27 19.19 -1.66 -7.71
C GLY A 27 19.45 -2.38 -9.04
N ARG A 28 20.63 -3.00 -9.17
CA ARG A 28 21.08 -3.65 -10.40
C ARG A 28 20.47 -5.05 -10.54
N CYS A 29 19.59 -5.21 -11.52
CA CYS A 29 18.90 -6.46 -11.86
C CYS A 29 19.67 -7.26 -12.93
N GLY A 30 19.31 -8.54 -13.08
CA GLY A 30 19.82 -9.41 -14.15
C GLY A 30 18.67 -9.94 -15.01
N ILE A 31 18.92 -10.11 -16.30
CA ILE A 31 18.00 -10.75 -17.26
C ILE A 31 18.74 -11.76 -18.12
N ALA A 32 18.19 -12.97 -18.26
CA ALA A 32 18.71 -13.99 -19.14
C ALA A 32 17.68 -14.38 -20.21
N TRP A 33 18.16 -14.69 -21.41
CA TRP A 33 17.32 -15.05 -22.55
C TRP A 33 17.90 -16.21 -23.35
N GLY A 34 17.04 -16.85 -24.11
CA GLY A 34 17.34 -17.92 -25.07
C GLY A 34 16.51 -17.78 -26.34
N ALA A 35 16.51 -18.80 -27.17
CA ALA A 35 15.81 -18.81 -28.45
C ALA A 35 14.28 -18.66 -28.30
N SER A 36 13.70 -19.13 -27.20
CA SER A 36 12.25 -19.12 -26.96
C SER A 36 11.74 -17.90 -26.18
N GLY A 37 12.64 -17.02 -25.71
CA GLY A 37 12.27 -15.85 -24.92
C GLY A 37 13.14 -15.64 -23.69
N ILE A 38 12.63 -14.88 -22.73
CA ILE A 38 13.32 -14.63 -21.49
C ILE A 38 13.26 -15.87 -20.60
N CYS A 39 14.44 -16.36 -20.18
CA CYS A 39 14.59 -17.55 -19.32
C CYS A 39 14.56 -17.16 -17.84
N GLY A 40 14.87 -15.90 -17.50
CA GLY A 40 14.79 -15.41 -16.12
C GLY A 40 15.08 -13.93 -15.97
N VAL A 41 14.51 -13.38 -14.90
CA VAL A 41 14.77 -12.02 -14.42
C VAL A 41 15.07 -12.11 -12.93
N HIS A 42 16.19 -11.53 -12.50
CA HIS A 42 16.66 -11.58 -11.13
C HIS A 42 16.67 -10.19 -10.49
N LEU A 43 16.14 -10.12 -9.29
CA LEU A 43 16.18 -8.94 -8.44
C LEU A 43 17.62 -8.66 -7.96
N PRO A 44 17.93 -7.43 -7.55
CA PRO A 44 19.25 -7.08 -7.04
C PRO A 44 19.65 -7.93 -5.84
N GLU A 45 20.90 -8.34 -5.80
CA GLU A 45 21.56 -8.86 -4.61
C GLU A 45 22.18 -7.68 -3.81
N VAL A 46 22.86 -7.98 -2.72
CA VAL A 46 23.49 -6.97 -1.83
C VAL A 46 24.50 -6.07 -2.54
N SER A 47 25.02 -6.48 -3.70
CA SER A 47 25.90 -5.66 -4.54
C SER A 47 25.78 -6.05 -6.02
N PRO A 48 26.18 -5.16 -6.95
CA PRO A 48 26.20 -5.46 -8.39
C PRO A 48 27.04 -6.70 -8.72
N SER A 49 28.17 -6.89 -8.06
CA SER A 49 29.03 -8.08 -8.23
C SER A 49 28.37 -9.36 -7.73
N ALA A 50 27.58 -9.28 -6.65
CA ALA A 50 26.78 -10.40 -6.16
C ALA A 50 25.66 -10.76 -7.14
N THR A 51 24.98 -9.76 -7.73
CA THR A 51 23.96 -10.00 -8.78
C THR A 51 24.60 -10.69 -10.00
N ARG A 52 25.77 -10.22 -10.47
CA ARG A 52 26.50 -10.84 -11.59
C ARG A 52 26.86 -12.30 -11.27
N ARG A 53 27.42 -12.53 -10.10
CA ARG A 53 27.76 -13.89 -9.65
C ARG A 53 26.53 -14.81 -9.60
N ARG A 54 25.39 -14.28 -9.15
CA ARG A 54 24.13 -15.03 -9.14
C ARG A 54 23.69 -15.43 -10.55
N MET A 55 23.82 -14.52 -11.53
CA MET A 55 23.52 -14.81 -12.94
C MET A 55 24.43 -15.91 -13.50
N LEU A 56 25.73 -15.82 -13.27
CA LEU A 56 26.70 -16.84 -13.72
C LEU A 56 26.43 -18.23 -13.10
N LEU A 57 26.07 -18.27 -11.81
CA LEU A 57 25.71 -19.54 -11.15
C LEU A 57 24.37 -20.12 -11.66
N ARG A 58 23.43 -19.27 -12.02
CA ARG A 58 22.11 -19.71 -12.47
C ARG A 58 22.12 -20.14 -13.94
N TYR A 59 22.96 -19.52 -14.75
CA TYR A 59 23.06 -19.72 -16.19
C TYR A 59 24.53 -19.96 -16.59
N PRO A 60 25.13 -21.09 -16.19
CA PRO A 60 26.56 -21.35 -16.38
C PRO A 60 26.97 -21.48 -17.86
N GLU A 61 26.02 -21.90 -18.71
CA GLU A 61 26.21 -22.08 -20.15
C GLU A 61 26.04 -20.82 -20.99
N VAL A 62 25.81 -19.64 -20.31
CA VAL A 62 25.43 -18.39 -21.00
C VAL A 62 26.39 -17.27 -20.64
N ASN A 63 26.87 -16.57 -21.65
CA ASN A 63 27.77 -15.43 -21.44
C ASN A 63 27.02 -14.11 -21.23
N GLU A 64 27.67 -13.21 -20.51
CA GLU A 64 27.22 -11.82 -20.42
C GLU A 64 27.43 -11.14 -21.79
N SER A 65 26.38 -10.60 -22.36
CA SER A 65 26.40 -10.02 -23.71
C SER A 65 25.39 -8.87 -23.83
N ALA A 66 25.55 -8.06 -24.88
CA ALA A 66 24.59 -7.01 -25.18
C ALA A 66 23.21 -7.62 -25.47
N PRO A 67 22.14 -7.12 -24.85
CA PRO A 67 20.80 -7.63 -25.07
C PRO A 67 20.31 -7.35 -26.50
N PRO A 68 19.75 -8.34 -27.19
CA PRO A 68 19.15 -8.10 -28.49
C PRO A 68 17.92 -7.17 -28.38
N PRO A 69 17.46 -6.52 -29.47
CA PRO A 69 16.44 -5.48 -29.41
C PRO A 69 15.14 -5.88 -28.69
N VAL A 70 14.73 -7.15 -28.79
CA VAL A 70 13.54 -7.65 -28.11
C VAL A 70 13.73 -7.72 -26.59
N VAL A 71 14.92 -8.09 -26.13
CA VAL A 71 15.27 -8.15 -24.71
C VAL A 71 15.51 -6.74 -24.18
N GLN A 72 16.14 -5.85 -24.96
CA GLN A 72 16.30 -4.45 -24.60
C GLN A 72 14.95 -3.78 -24.34
N ARG A 73 13.96 -3.97 -25.22
CA ARG A 73 12.58 -3.48 -24.97
C ARG A 73 11.96 -4.03 -23.69
N ALA A 74 12.26 -5.27 -23.32
CA ALA A 74 11.79 -5.82 -22.06
C ALA A 74 12.47 -5.14 -20.85
N ILE A 75 13.79 -4.90 -20.94
CA ILE A 75 14.55 -4.13 -19.94
C ILE A 75 13.96 -2.74 -19.79
N ASP A 76 13.74 -2.02 -20.88
CA ASP A 76 13.22 -0.65 -20.87
C ASP A 76 11.84 -0.60 -20.19
N ARG A 77 10.95 -1.54 -20.49
CA ARG A 77 9.65 -1.65 -19.83
C ARG A 77 9.76 -1.95 -18.33
N ILE A 78 10.67 -2.84 -17.93
CA ILE A 78 10.93 -3.14 -16.51
C ILE A 78 11.45 -1.91 -15.79
N VAL A 79 12.38 -1.17 -16.40
CA VAL A 79 12.93 0.08 -15.83
C VAL A 79 11.85 1.14 -15.70
N THR A 80 11.01 1.31 -16.71
CA THR A 80 9.86 2.23 -16.72
C THR A 80 8.90 1.90 -15.57
N LEU A 81 8.50 0.61 -15.42
CA LEU A 81 7.66 0.16 -14.32
C LEU A 81 8.28 0.49 -12.96
N LEU A 82 9.57 0.21 -12.80
CA LEU A 82 10.27 0.44 -11.53
C LEU A 82 10.60 1.92 -11.25
N ARG A 83 10.30 2.83 -12.18
CA ARG A 83 10.25 4.27 -11.95
C ARG A 83 8.87 4.75 -11.47
N GLY A 84 7.88 3.86 -11.44
CA GLY A 84 6.51 4.17 -11.06
C GLY A 84 5.63 4.63 -12.23
N GLU A 85 6.12 4.51 -13.45
CA GLU A 85 5.39 4.87 -14.66
C GLU A 85 4.52 3.69 -15.13
N ALA A 86 3.31 3.99 -15.63
CA ALA A 86 2.39 2.95 -16.10
C ALA A 86 2.95 2.26 -17.33
N THR A 87 3.18 0.94 -17.22
CA THR A 87 3.61 0.11 -18.35
C THR A 87 3.13 -1.33 -18.18
N ASP A 88 2.89 -1.98 -19.31
CA ASP A 88 2.46 -3.38 -19.37
C ASP A 88 3.62 -4.31 -19.68
N LEU A 89 3.79 -5.33 -18.83
CA LEU A 89 4.79 -6.38 -19.01
C LEU A 89 4.18 -7.71 -19.52
N GLU A 90 2.85 -7.79 -19.73
CA GLU A 90 2.17 -9.03 -20.10
C GLU A 90 2.62 -9.57 -21.46
N GLN A 91 2.99 -8.68 -22.37
CA GLN A 91 3.42 -9.06 -23.74
C GLN A 91 4.88 -9.54 -23.83
N ILE A 92 5.65 -9.49 -22.72
CA ILE A 92 7.04 -9.98 -22.72
C ILE A 92 7.02 -11.51 -22.88
N ALA A 93 7.69 -12.02 -23.91
CA ALA A 93 7.79 -13.47 -24.16
C ALA A 93 8.68 -14.13 -23.11
N LEU A 94 8.12 -15.07 -22.35
CA LEU A 94 8.83 -15.87 -21.35
C LEU A 94 9.01 -17.30 -21.86
N ASP A 95 10.19 -17.86 -21.66
CA ASP A 95 10.41 -19.29 -21.86
C ASP A 95 9.91 -20.07 -20.64
N MET A 96 8.70 -20.60 -20.76
CA MET A 96 8.06 -21.41 -19.73
C MET A 96 8.18 -22.92 -19.99
N SER A 97 9.05 -23.36 -20.89
CA SER A 97 9.19 -24.78 -21.29
C SER A 97 9.48 -25.70 -20.09
N LEU A 98 10.30 -25.26 -19.15
CA LEU A 98 10.66 -25.99 -17.95
C LEU A 98 9.80 -25.68 -16.73
N VAL A 99 8.76 -24.85 -16.88
CA VAL A 99 7.87 -24.48 -15.77
C VAL A 99 6.79 -25.55 -15.59
N PRO A 100 6.62 -26.15 -14.38
CA PRO A 100 5.58 -27.12 -14.11
C PRO A 100 4.18 -26.56 -14.40
N ALA A 101 3.26 -27.37 -14.86
CA ALA A 101 1.92 -26.97 -15.31
C ALA A 101 1.14 -26.15 -14.28
N PHE A 102 1.20 -26.52 -12.98
CA PHE A 102 0.55 -25.75 -11.92
C PHE A 102 1.20 -24.36 -11.75
N HIS A 103 2.54 -24.28 -11.75
CA HIS A 103 3.25 -23.01 -11.64
C HIS A 103 2.96 -22.11 -12.83
N ARG A 104 2.87 -22.66 -14.04
CA ARG A 104 2.52 -21.91 -15.25
C ARG A 104 1.17 -21.22 -15.10
N ARG A 105 0.12 -21.93 -14.66
CA ARG A 105 -1.19 -21.33 -14.38
C ARG A 105 -1.13 -20.20 -13.37
N VAL A 106 -0.32 -20.38 -12.30
CA VAL A 106 -0.10 -19.34 -11.28
C VAL A 106 0.59 -18.12 -11.90
N TYR A 107 1.62 -18.31 -12.72
CA TYR A 107 2.39 -17.22 -13.33
C TYR A 107 1.56 -16.47 -14.37
N GLU A 108 0.79 -17.18 -15.21
CA GLU A 108 -0.12 -16.58 -16.19
C GLU A 108 -1.20 -15.72 -15.53
N LEU A 109 -1.79 -16.20 -14.42
CA LEU A 109 -2.72 -15.36 -13.65
C LEU A 109 -2.03 -14.19 -12.98
N ALA A 110 -0.85 -14.40 -12.37
CA ALA A 110 -0.13 -13.34 -11.69
C ALA A 110 0.24 -12.19 -12.64
N ARG A 111 0.63 -12.49 -13.89
CA ARG A 111 0.95 -11.48 -14.92
C ARG A 111 -0.24 -10.57 -15.26
N LYS A 112 -1.46 -11.06 -15.09
CA LYS A 112 -2.70 -10.28 -15.31
C LYS A 112 -3.06 -9.35 -14.16
N ILE A 113 -2.34 -9.41 -13.03
CA ILE A 113 -2.53 -8.46 -11.94
C ILE A 113 -1.86 -7.15 -12.35
N PRO A 114 -2.60 -6.06 -12.58
CA PRO A 114 -2.00 -4.81 -13.03
C PRO A 114 -1.15 -4.17 -11.93
N ALA A 115 -0.23 -3.27 -12.31
CA ALA A 115 0.49 -2.43 -11.37
C ALA A 115 -0.52 -1.65 -10.49
N GLY A 116 -0.22 -1.51 -9.22
CA GLY A 116 -1.14 -0.86 -8.28
C GLY A 116 -2.25 -1.77 -7.72
N ARG A 117 -2.37 -3.01 -8.18
CA ARG A 117 -3.34 -3.99 -7.67
C ARG A 117 -2.65 -5.21 -7.06
N THR A 118 -3.33 -5.82 -6.11
CA THR A 118 -2.85 -7.04 -5.43
C THR A 118 -3.96 -8.08 -5.34
N LEU A 119 -3.57 -9.35 -5.24
CA LEU A 119 -4.45 -10.47 -4.89
C LEU A 119 -3.88 -11.21 -3.70
N SER A 120 -4.73 -11.87 -2.92
CA SER A 120 -4.26 -12.82 -1.93
C SER A 120 -3.89 -14.16 -2.56
N TYR A 121 -3.03 -14.95 -1.89
CA TYR A 121 -2.74 -16.33 -2.33
C TYR A 121 -4.02 -17.17 -2.50
N GLY A 122 -5.04 -16.94 -1.67
CA GLY A 122 -6.33 -17.62 -1.77
C GLY A 122 -7.12 -17.22 -3.00
N GLU A 123 -7.15 -15.93 -3.34
CA GLU A 123 -7.82 -15.43 -4.56
C GLU A 123 -7.13 -15.94 -5.83
N VAL A 124 -5.80 -15.97 -5.86
CA VAL A 124 -5.06 -16.61 -6.96
C VAL A 124 -5.42 -18.07 -7.10
N ALA A 125 -5.43 -18.83 -5.98
CA ALA A 125 -5.80 -20.23 -5.96
C ALA A 125 -7.23 -20.48 -6.51
N SER A 126 -8.19 -19.67 -6.08
CA SER A 126 -9.58 -19.73 -6.54
C SER A 126 -9.70 -19.45 -8.05
N ARG A 127 -9.03 -18.39 -8.54
CA ARG A 127 -9.08 -17.96 -9.94
C ARG A 127 -8.42 -18.94 -10.91
N ILE A 128 -7.43 -19.72 -10.46
CA ILE A 128 -6.85 -20.82 -11.27
C ILE A 128 -7.61 -22.14 -11.14
N GLY A 129 -8.81 -22.14 -10.54
CA GLY A 129 -9.63 -23.34 -10.38
C GLY A 129 -9.09 -24.35 -9.36
N SER A 130 -8.36 -23.89 -8.36
CA SER A 130 -7.78 -24.74 -7.30
C SER A 130 -8.04 -24.12 -5.90
N PRO A 131 -9.33 -23.93 -5.49
CA PRO A 131 -9.66 -23.36 -4.20
C PRO A 131 -9.01 -24.19 -3.08
N GLY A 132 -8.46 -23.52 -2.06
CA GLY A 132 -7.70 -24.14 -0.98
C GLY A 132 -6.20 -24.33 -1.23
N ALA A 133 -5.70 -24.16 -2.47
CA ALA A 133 -4.30 -24.33 -2.82
C ALA A 133 -3.40 -23.09 -2.53
N ALA A 134 -3.80 -22.22 -1.63
CA ALA A 134 -3.06 -20.97 -1.31
C ALA A 134 -1.59 -21.22 -0.95
N ARG A 135 -1.29 -22.30 -0.19
CA ARG A 135 0.08 -22.68 0.16
C ARG A 135 0.89 -23.11 -1.07
N ALA A 136 0.28 -23.87 -1.98
CA ALA A 136 0.91 -24.30 -3.24
C ALA A 136 1.17 -23.10 -4.17
N VAL A 137 0.27 -22.11 -4.22
CA VAL A 137 0.46 -20.84 -4.94
C VAL A 137 1.67 -20.10 -4.35
N GLY A 138 1.79 -20.02 -3.02
CA GLY A 138 2.94 -19.41 -2.36
C GLY A 138 4.26 -20.10 -2.72
N GLN A 139 4.28 -21.44 -2.77
CA GLN A 139 5.44 -22.23 -3.19
C GLN A 139 5.81 -21.99 -4.66
N ALA A 140 4.80 -21.93 -5.55
CA ALA A 140 5.02 -21.64 -6.96
C ALA A 140 5.65 -20.24 -7.15
N LEU A 141 5.09 -19.21 -6.51
CA LEU A 141 5.62 -17.84 -6.56
C LEU A 141 7.00 -17.71 -5.90
N GLY A 142 7.29 -18.49 -4.86
CA GLY A 142 8.62 -18.55 -4.24
C GLY A 142 9.70 -19.15 -5.17
N LYS A 143 9.31 -19.94 -6.18
CA LYS A 143 10.19 -20.52 -7.21
C LYS A 143 10.16 -19.75 -8.53
N ASN A 144 9.53 -18.58 -8.59
CA ASN A 144 9.38 -17.75 -9.77
C ASN A 144 10.76 -17.34 -10.36
N PRO A 145 11.12 -17.77 -11.58
CA PRO A 145 12.35 -17.36 -12.22
C PRO A 145 12.27 -16.02 -12.94
N PHE A 146 11.07 -15.46 -13.13
CA PHE A 146 10.77 -14.28 -13.92
C PHE A 146 10.36 -13.10 -13.03
N ALA A 147 11.17 -12.79 -12.01
CA ALA A 147 10.86 -11.70 -11.09
C ALA A 147 10.48 -10.41 -11.85
N ILE A 148 9.58 -9.60 -11.31
CA ILE A 148 9.01 -8.38 -11.90
C ILE A 148 8.03 -8.70 -13.04
N VAL A 149 8.43 -9.45 -14.08
CA VAL A 149 7.57 -9.81 -15.22
C VAL A 149 6.42 -10.75 -14.78
N VAL A 150 6.72 -11.70 -13.90
CA VAL A 150 5.70 -12.41 -13.10
C VAL A 150 5.70 -11.75 -11.74
N PRO A 151 4.73 -10.86 -11.45
CA PRO A 151 4.78 -9.97 -10.29
C PRO A 151 4.36 -10.67 -8.99
N CYS A 152 5.21 -11.61 -8.52
CA CYS A 152 4.97 -12.32 -7.26
C CYS A 152 4.85 -11.37 -6.03
N HIS A 153 5.39 -10.16 -6.12
CA HIS A 153 5.22 -9.12 -5.12
C HIS A 153 3.79 -8.60 -5.03
N ARG A 154 2.96 -8.69 -6.10
CA ARG A 154 1.54 -8.31 -6.10
C ARG A 154 0.63 -9.37 -5.46
N VAL A 155 1.18 -10.53 -5.01
CA VAL A 155 0.40 -11.56 -4.32
C VAL A 155 0.74 -11.54 -2.83
N LEU A 156 -0.29 -11.33 -2.00
CA LEU A 156 -0.18 -11.08 -0.57
C LEU A 156 -0.79 -12.23 0.26
N ALA A 157 -0.48 -12.28 1.54
CA ALA A 157 -1.16 -13.16 2.47
C ALA A 157 -2.56 -12.61 2.82
N ALA A 158 -3.39 -13.43 3.44
CA ALA A 158 -4.73 -13.04 3.89
C ALA A 158 -4.65 -11.79 4.78
N GLY A 159 -5.61 -10.87 4.60
CA GLY A 159 -5.65 -9.59 5.32
C GLY A 159 -4.59 -8.59 4.85
N GLY A 160 -4.11 -8.69 3.60
CA GLY A 160 -3.15 -7.74 3.02
C GLY A 160 -1.73 -7.82 3.57
N LYS A 161 -1.40 -8.81 4.41
CA LYS A 161 -0.05 -8.98 4.94
C LYS A 161 0.93 -9.30 3.80
N PRO A 162 2.16 -8.77 3.80
CA PRO A 162 3.09 -8.99 2.70
C PRO A 162 3.44 -10.46 2.45
N GLY A 163 3.30 -11.35 3.45
CA GLY A 163 3.73 -12.74 3.35
C GLY A 163 5.25 -12.87 3.23
N GLY A 164 5.74 -14.05 2.88
CA GLY A 164 7.16 -14.29 2.61
C GLY A 164 7.57 -13.73 1.25
N PHE A 165 8.89 -13.43 1.10
CA PHE A 165 9.51 -13.06 -0.16
C PHE A 165 10.94 -13.62 -0.22
N SER A 166 11.26 -14.41 -1.25
CA SER A 166 12.50 -15.18 -1.34
C SER A 166 13.69 -14.42 -1.95
N ALA A 167 13.48 -13.19 -2.41
CA ALA A 167 14.54 -12.35 -2.97
C ALA A 167 15.46 -11.77 -1.88
N SER A 168 16.64 -11.34 -2.26
CA SER A 168 17.53 -10.54 -1.42
C SER A 168 16.81 -9.29 -0.89
N GLY A 169 17.00 -8.99 0.40
CA GLY A 169 16.22 -7.95 1.09
C GLY A 169 14.81 -8.39 1.53
N GLY A 170 14.36 -9.62 1.19
CA GLY A 170 13.12 -10.19 1.72
C GLY A 170 11.89 -9.30 1.54
N ILE A 171 11.11 -9.15 2.60
CA ILE A 171 9.86 -8.38 2.62
C ILE A 171 10.10 -6.91 2.27
N ASP A 172 11.24 -6.31 2.62
CA ASP A 172 11.52 -4.89 2.32
C ASP A 172 11.63 -4.63 0.82
N THR A 173 12.25 -5.54 0.06
CA THR A 173 12.28 -5.46 -1.41
C THR A 173 10.87 -5.56 -2.00
N LYS A 174 10.04 -6.48 -1.50
CA LYS A 174 8.63 -6.60 -1.90
C LYS A 174 7.86 -5.31 -1.65
N LEU A 175 7.97 -4.76 -0.44
CA LEU A 175 7.30 -3.51 -0.06
C LEU A 175 7.81 -2.32 -0.89
N LYS A 176 9.10 -2.27 -1.22
CA LYS A 176 9.68 -1.23 -2.09
C LYS A 176 9.05 -1.29 -3.48
N MET A 177 8.92 -2.48 -4.09
CA MET A 177 8.28 -2.65 -5.39
C MET A 177 6.80 -2.27 -5.36
N LEU A 178 6.07 -2.71 -4.32
CA LEU A 178 4.66 -2.33 -4.14
C LEU A 178 4.48 -0.82 -3.96
N ARG A 179 5.41 -0.13 -3.29
CA ARG A 179 5.39 1.34 -3.17
C ARG A 179 5.61 2.02 -4.52
N ILE A 180 6.59 1.55 -5.29
CA ILE A 180 6.89 2.08 -6.63
C ILE A 180 5.65 1.95 -7.53
N GLU A 181 5.00 0.81 -7.51
CA GLU A 181 3.80 0.55 -8.29
C GLU A 181 2.53 1.21 -7.72
N GLN A 182 2.63 1.93 -6.61
CA GLN A 182 1.49 2.43 -5.84
C GLN A 182 0.53 1.31 -5.39
N ALA A 183 0.99 0.06 -5.42
CA ALA A 183 0.22 -1.14 -5.06
C ALA A 183 -0.04 -1.24 -3.54
N GLN A 184 0.45 -0.31 -2.75
CA GLN A 184 0.05 -0.16 -1.34
C GLN A 184 -1.41 0.33 -1.19
N ARG A 185 -2.09 0.66 -2.30
CA ARG A 185 -3.55 0.85 -2.27
C ARG A 185 -4.29 -0.35 -1.67
N GLY A 186 -3.79 -1.58 -1.78
CA GLY A 186 -4.44 -2.78 -1.25
C GLY A 186 -4.03 -3.22 0.15
N LEU A 187 -2.91 -2.73 0.71
CA LEU A 187 -2.53 -2.99 2.11
C LEU A 187 -3.29 -2.10 3.11
N PHE A 188 -3.94 -1.07 2.59
CA PHE A 188 -4.74 -0.09 3.34
C PHE A 188 -6.02 0.28 2.57
N ASP A 189 -6.56 -0.64 1.74
CA ASP A 189 -7.81 -0.41 1.03
C ASP A 189 -8.93 -0.10 2.02
N GLY A 190 -9.11 1.18 2.24
CA GLY A 190 -10.41 1.68 2.49
C GLY A 190 -11.10 1.78 1.13
N ASP A 191 -12.22 1.08 0.95
CA ASP A 191 -13.13 1.23 -0.18
C ASP A 191 -13.82 2.61 -0.21
N GLY A 192 -13.21 3.63 0.41
CA GLY A 192 -13.73 4.98 0.47
C GLY A 192 -13.11 5.83 -0.62
N GLU A 193 -13.89 6.22 -1.61
CA GLU A 193 -13.55 7.33 -2.49
C GLU A 193 -13.48 8.62 -1.65
N LEU A 194 -12.42 9.42 -1.88
CA LEU A 194 -12.39 10.78 -1.37
C LEU A 194 -13.59 11.52 -1.95
N GLY A 195 -14.37 12.19 -1.11
CA GLY A 195 -15.51 12.98 -1.54
C GLY A 195 -15.15 14.26 -2.33
N PHE A 196 -13.88 14.37 -2.77
CA PHE A 196 -13.35 15.51 -3.52
C PHE A 196 -12.22 15.07 -4.46
N ASP A 197 -11.97 15.86 -5.49
CA ASP A 197 -10.88 15.65 -6.44
C ASP A 197 -9.55 16.03 -5.80
N LEU A 198 -8.65 15.05 -5.68
CA LEU A 198 -7.35 15.21 -5.05
C LEU A 198 -6.37 16.04 -5.92
N GLU A 199 -6.44 15.93 -7.24
CA GLU A 199 -5.59 16.69 -8.16
C GLU A 199 -5.98 18.16 -8.11
N GLN A 200 -7.28 18.46 -8.18
CA GLN A 200 -7.81 19.80 -8.03
C GLN A 200 -7.44 20.41 -6.66
N ALA A 201 -7.50 19.63 -5.59
CA ALA A 201 -7.11 20.08 -4.25
C ALA A 201 -5.63 20.49 -4.20
N VAL A 202 -4.75 19.68 -4.77
CA VAL A 202 -3.31 19.96 -4.84
C VAL A 202 -3.03 21.21 -5.67
N GLU A 203 -3.69 21.38 -6.81
CA GLU A 203 -3.55 22.57 -7.66
C GLU A 203 -4.03 23.85 -6.96
N THR A 204 -5.17 23.78 -6.28
CA THR A 204 -5.70 24.88 -5.48
C THR A 204 -4.70 25.29 -4.38
N LEU A 205 -4.11 24.34 -3.67
CA LEU A 205 -3.13 24.60 -2.63
C LEU A 205 -1.83 25.22 -3.20
N ARG A 206 -1.37 24.76 -4.35
CA ARG A 206 -0.20 25.34 -5.04
C ARG A 206 -0.44 26.81 -5.41
N ALA A 207 -1.62 27.12 -5.93
CA ALA A 207 -1.99 28.49 -6.33
C ALA A 207 -2.18 29.40 -5.10
N SER A 208 -2.66 28.88 -3.98
CA SER A 208 -3.02 29.68 -2.81
C SER A 208 -1.84 30.06 -1.91
N ASP A 209 -0.76 29.26 -1.90
CA ASP A 209 0.38 29.47 -1.00
C ASP A 209 1.74 29.09 -1.64
N PRO A 210 2.59 30.06 -2.02
CA PRO A 210 3.88 29.78 -2.66
C PRO A 210 4.85 28.94 -1.80
N LYS A 211 4.81 29.04 -0.47
CA LYS A 211 5.63 28.20 0.41
C LYS A 211 5.14 26.75 0.44
N LEU A 212 3.81 26.57 0.52
CA LEU A 212 3.20 25.24 0.41
C LEU A 212 3.44 24.64 -0.97
N ALA A 213 3.40 25.45 -2.05
CA ALA A 213 3.72 24.99 -3.41
C ALA A 213 5.14 24.40 -3.53
N ARG A 214 6.13 25.01 -2.87
CA ARG A 214 7.50 24.47 -2.81
C ARG A 214 7.55 23.12 -2.09
N LEU A 215 6.85 22.99 -0.97
CA LEU A 215 6.73 21.71 -0.25
C LEU A 215 6.07 20.65 -1.12
N ILE A 216 4.96 20.99 -1.80
CA ILE A 216 4.26 20.09 -2.71
C ILE A 216 5.19 19.62 -3.86
N ALA A 217 5.98 20.53 -4.42
CA ALA A 217 6.96 20.19 -5.47
C ALA A 217 8.06 19.24 -4.94
N HIS A 218 8.51 19.44 -3.71
CA HIS A 218 9.53 18.59 -3.07
C HIS A 218 9.00 17.19 -2.71
N VAL A 219 7.81 17.11 -2.11
CA VAL A 219 7.19 15.85 -1.67
C VAL A 219 6.65 15.02 -2.85
N GLY A 220 6.23 15.70 -3.92
CA GLY A 220 5.61 15.07 -5.08
C GLY A 220 4.10 14.80 -4.91
N PRO A 221 3.52 13.84 -5.63
CA PRO A 221 2.07 13.59 -5.65
C PRO A 221 1.49 13.27 -4.28
N CYS A 222 0.33 13.84 -3.98
CA CYS A 222 -0.41 13.51 -2.76
C CYS A 222 -0.88 12.05 -2.78
N ARG A 223 -0.61 11.33 -1.70
CA ARG A 223 -0.99 9.93 -1.53
C ARG A 223 -1.94 9.73 -0.35
N LEU A 224 -2.81 10.71 -0.12
CA LEU A 224 -3.87 10.61 0.88
C LEU A 224 -4.83 9.48 0.50
N GLN A 225 -5.06 8.56 1.42
CA GLN A 225 -5.94 7.41 1.23
C GLN A 225 -6.82 7.22 2.44
N LEU A 226 -8.07 6.82 2.19
CA LEU A 226 -9.00 6.48 3.27
C LEU A 226 -8.78 5.02 3.70
N LYS A 227 -8.87 4.77 4.99
CA LYS A 227 -8.92 3.42 5.55
C LYS A 227 -10.37 2.94 5.55
N SER A 228 -10.58 1.65 5.23
CA SER A 228 -11.89 1.01 5.33
C SER A 228 -12.53 1.20 6.71
N THR A 229 -13.77 1.62 6.72
CA THR A 229 -14.51 1.96 7.93
C THR A 229 -15.82 1.16 7.96
N PRO A 230 -15.79 -0.08 8.46
CA PRO A 230 -17.00 -0.92 8.54
C PRO A 230 -18.08 -0.32 9.44
N SER A 231 -17.67 0.43 10.47
CA SER A 231 -18.54 1.21 11.35
C SER A 231 -17.72 2.24 12.13
N ILE A 232 -18.37 3.29 12.62
CA ILE A 232 -17.73 4.29 13.49
C ILE A 232 -17.23 3.63 14.79
N PHE A 233 -17.99 2.71 15.36
CA PHE A 233 -17.55 1.92 16.50
C PHE A 233 -16.21 1.20 16.23
N ALA A 234 -16.10 0.47 15.13
CA ALA A 234 -14.90 -0.29 14.79
C ALA A 234 -13.68 0.62 14.58
N ALA A 235 -13.86 1.77 13.94
CA ALA A 235 -12.81 2.75 13.73
C ALA A 235 -12.30 3.37 15.04
N LEU A 236 -13.21 3.75 15.93
CA LEU A 236 -12.85 4.31 17.25
C LEU A 236 -12.24 3.26 18.17
N ALA A 237 -12.76 2.01 18.16
CA ALA A 237 -12.19 0.91 18.93
C ALA A 237 -10.75 0.61 18.50
N GLU A 238 -10.46 0.61 17.21
CA GLU A 238 -9.08 0.50 16.71
C GLU A 238 -8.24 1.67 17.21
N SER A 239 -8.73 2.90 17.08
CA SER A 239 -8.01 4.10 17.54
C SER A 239 -7.66 4.04 19.02
N ILE A 240 -8.59 3.66 19.89
CA ILE A 240 -8.35 3.48 21.35
C ILE A 240 -7.21 2.48 21.59
N VAL A 241 -7.22 1.33 20.90
CA VAL A 241 -6.19 0.31 21.10
C VAL A 241 -4.81 0.82 20.64
N TYR A 242 -4.77 1.61 19.58
CA TYR A 242 -3.53 2.11 18.99
C TYR A 242 -2.91 3.33 19.71
N GLN A 243 -3.66 4.04 20.55
CA GLN A 243 -3.13 5.19 21.30
C GLN A 243 -1.87 4.84 22.10
N GLN A 244 -0.86 5.69 22.05
CA GLN A 244 0.40 5.60 22.82
C GLN A 244 1.16 4.27 22.67
N LEU A 245 0.99 3.56 21.57
CA LEU A 245 1.70 2.32 21.30
C LEU A 245 2.40 2.36 19.94
N HIS A 246 3.53 1.67 19.85
CA HIS A 246 4.15 1.41 18.55
C HIS A 246 3.22 0.53 17.69
N GLY A 247 3.12 0.83 16.39
CA GLY A 247 2.16 0.18 15.49
C GLY A 247 2.14 -1.35 15.55
N LYS A 248 3.31 -2.02 15.68
CA LYS A 248 3.39 -3.48 15.81
C LYS A 248 2.76 -4.00 17.11
N ALA A 249 3.01 -3.33 18.22
CA ALA A 249 2.45 -3.73 19.52
C ALA A 249 0.92 -3.53 19.53
N ALA A 250 0.45 -2.38 19.04
CA ALA A 250 -0.97 -2.08 18.89
C ALA A 250 -1.69 -3.12 18.01
N ALA A 251 -1.12 -3.44 16.85
CA ALA A 251 -1.67 -4.46 15.94
C ALA A 251 -1.78 -5.84 16.60
N THR A 252 -0.77 -6.23 17.40
CA THR A 252 -0.78 -7.50 18.14
C THR A 252 -1.90 -7.52 19.16
N ILE A 253 -2.06 -6.47 19.97
CA ILE A 253 -3.11 -6.35 20.97
C ILE A 253 -4.48 -6.37 20.28
N PHE A 254 -4.67 -5.57 19.23
CA PHE A 254 -5.93 -5.53 18.50
C PHE A 254 -6.30 -6.89 17.88
N ALA A 255 -5.31 -7.62 17.35
CA ALA A 255 -5.51 -8.97 16.82
C ALA A 255 -5.94 -9.95 17.94
N ARG A 256 -5.35 -9.85 19.15
CA ARG A 256 -5.74 -10.67 20.31
C ARG A 256 -7.16 -10.34 20.77
N VAL A 257 -7.53 -9.06 20.84
CA VAL A 257 -8.92 -8.66 21.17
C VAL A 257 -9.90 -9.24 20.15
N ARG A 258 -9.60 -9.19 18.86
CA ARG A 258 -10.45 -9.81 17.82
C ARG A 258 -10.51 -11.33 17.94
N ALA A 259 -9.44 -11.98 18.36
CA ALA A 259 -9.36 -13.44 18.52
C ALA A 259 -10.25 -13.95 19.67
N LEU A 260 -10.68 -13.09 20.61
CA LEU A 260 -11.68 -13.45 21.63
C LEU A 260 -13.05 -13.80 21.01
N PHE A 261 -13.29 -13.42 19.75
CA PHE A 261 -14.56 -13.60 19.05
C PHE A 261 -14.39 -14.42 17.75
N PRO A 262 -14.00 -15.71 17.83
CA PRO A 262 -13.60 -16.50 16.65
C PRO A 262 -14.74 -16.76 15.66
N ARG A 263 -15.99 -16.69 16.10
CA ARG A 263 -17.18 -16.87 15.26
C ARG A 263 -17.62 -15.58 14.54
N ALA A 264 -17.02 -14.44 14.89
CA ALA A 264 -17.34 -13.16 14.28
C ALA A 264 -16.65 -13.03 12.91
N ARG A 265 -17.45 -13.03 11.87
CA ARG A 265 -16.99 -12.67 10.51
C ARG A 265 -17.13 -11.17 10.37
N GLY A 266 -16.00 -10.42 10.32
CA GLY A 266 -16.04 -8.98 10.10
C GLY A 266 -15.35 -8.13 11.16
N ALA A 267 -15.80 -6.88 11.26
CA ALA A 267 -15.26 -5.88 12.19
C ALA A 267 -15.74 -6.13 13.64
N LEU A 268 -14.95 -5.62 14.59
CA LEU A 268 -15.32 -5.61 16.01
C LEU A 268 -16.62 -4.81 16.22
N THR A 269 -17.53 -5.31 17.06
CA THR A 269 -18.83 -4.70 17.35
C THR A 269 -18.97 -4.32 18.83
N ALA A 270 -19.86 -3.39 19.12
CA ALA A 270 -20.19 -2.96 20.48
C ALA A 270 -20.69 -4.15 21.34
N ALA A 271 -21.58 -4.98 20.79
CA ALA A 271 -22.11 -6.17 21.50
C ALA A 271 -21.01 -7.15 21.91
N GLN A 272 -19.99 -7.36 21.09
CA GLN A 272 -18.85 -8.21 21.40
C GLN A 272 -18.03 -7.65 22.57
N ILE A 273 -17.72 -6.37 22.55
CA ILE A 273 -17.00 -5.73 23.67
C ILE A 273 -17.83 -5.78 24.95
N SER A 274 -19.14 -5.54 24.89
CA SER A 274 -20.01 -5.62 26.06
C SER A 274 -20.14 -7.03 26.64
N SER A 275 -20.12 -8.07 25.81
CA SER A 275 -20.23 -9.47 26.27
C SER A 275 -18.93 -10.06 26.81
N ALA A 276 -17.77 -9.49 26.47
CA ALA A 276 -16.47 -10.00 26.93
C ALA A 276 -16.23 -9.67 28.42
N SER A 277 -15.62 -10.57 29.18
CA SER A 277 -15.20 -10.25 30.53
C SER A 277 -14.03 -9.28 30.57
N GLU A 278 -13.88 -8.52 31.66
CA GLU A 278 -12.72 -7.67 31.90
C GLU A 278 -11.43 -8.48 31.81
N ALA A 279 -11.39 -9.63 32.46
CA ALA A 279 -10.22 -10.50 32.47
C ALA A 279 -9.80 -10.93 31.07
N ALA A 280 -10.75 -11.26 30.18
CA ALA A 280 -10.45 -11.61 28.79
C ALA A 280 -9.88 -10.43 28.00
N LEU A 281 -10.51 -9.26 28.08
CA LEU A 281 -10.06 -8.05 27.38
C LEU A 281 -8.68 -7.57 27.87
N ARG A 282 -8.45 -7.60 29.20
CA ARG A 282 -7.15 -7.25 29.77
C ARG A 282 -6.08 -8.29 29.47
N GLY A 283 -6.45 -9.57 29.50
CA GLY A 283 -5.56 -10.66 29.08
C GLY A 283 -5.12 -10.59 27.61
N ALA A 284 -5.92 -9.97 26.76
CA ALA A 284 -5.53 -9.66 25.37
C ALA A 284 -4.46 -8.56 25.27
N GLY A 285 -4.15 -7.85 26.38
CA GLY A 285 -3.09 -6.81 26.46
C GLY A 285 -3.62 -5.38 26.57
N LEU A 286 -4.91 -5.18 26.86
CA LEU A 286 -5.45 -3.84 27.08
C LEU A 286 -5.04 -3.30 28.46
N SER A 287 -4.59 -2.04 28.50
CA SER A 287 -4.47 -1.31 29.78
C SER A 287 -5.85 -1.03 30.38
N ASN A 288 -5.91 -0.74 31.68
CA ASN A 288 -7.18 -0.39 32.33
C ASN A 288 -7.88 0.80 31.66
N ALA A 289 -7.11 1.84 31.30
CA ALA A 289 -7.66 3.01 30.62
C ALA A 289 -8.31 2.66 29.28
N LYS A 290 -7.66 1.81 28.48
CA LYS A 290 -8.17 1.35 27.17
C LYS A 290 -9.38 0.42 27.33
N PHE A 291 -9.37 -0.45 28.34
CA PHE A 291 -10.51 -1.29 28.67
C PHE A 291 -11.75 -0.42 28.98
N LEU A 292 -11.60 0.55 29.90
CA LEU A 292 -12.69 1.46 30.28
C LEU A 292 -13.17 2.31 29.09
N ALA A 293 -12.27 2.75 28.22
CA ALA A 293 -12.63 3.52 27.02
C ALA A 293 -13.41 2.67 26.01
N LEU A 294 -13.02 1.40 25.79
CA LEU A 294 -13.76 0.49 24.92
C LEU A 294 -15.14 0.14 25.48
N ARG A 295 -15.28 0.02 26.81
CA ARG A 295 -16.57 -0.22 27.48
C ARG A 295 -17.50 0.96 27.31
N ASP A 296 -17.02 2.19 27.60
CA ASP A 296 -17.81 3.41 27.43
C ASP A 296 -18.25 3.59 25.95
N LEU A 297 -17.33 3.37 25.00
CA LEU A 297 -17.66 3.40 23.58
C LEU A 297 -18.75 2.38 23.20
N ALA A 298 -18.66 1.16 23.75
CA ALA A 298 -19.63 0.09 23.47
C ALA A 298 -21.01 0.42 24.05
N GLU A 299 -21.06 0.93 25.27
CA GLU A 299 -22.29 1.35 25.95
C GLU A 299 -22.97 2.50 25.18
N ARG A 300 -22.24 3.57 24.86
CA ARG A 300 -22.77 4.70 24.09
C ARG A 300 -23.26 4.28 22.71
N CYS A 301 -22.60 3.31 22.07
CA CYS A 301 -23.04 2.75 20.80
C CYS A 301 -24.40 2.02 20.95
N GLN A 302 -24.59 1.24 22.02
CA GLN A 302 -25.85 0.55 22.31
C GLN A 302 -26.98 1.53 22.66
N GLN A 303 -26.66 2.65 23.31
CA GLN A 303 -27.60 3.73 23.61
C GLN A 303 -27.95 4.59 22.38
N GLY A 304 -27.29 4.35 21.22
CA GLY A 304 -27.52 5.13 20.01
C GLY A 304 -26.86 6.50 20.00
N SER A 305 -25.98 6.82 20.96
CA SER A 305 -25.25 8.09 21.03
C SER A 305 -24.14 8.19 19.96
N ILE A 306 -23.59 7.04 19.51
CA ILE A 306 -22.58 6.99 18.44
C ILE A 306 -23.30 6.89 17.08
N PRO A 307 -23.11 7.85 16.17
CA PRO A 307 -23.80 7.83 14.90
C PRO A 307 -23.31 6.68 14.00
N THR A 308 -24.21 6.18 13.16
CA THR A 308 -23.87 5.27 12.06
C THR A 308 -23.11 6.01 10.97
N LEU A 309 -22.48 5.27 10.02
CA LEU A 309 -21.83 5.89 8.87
C LEU A 309 -22.77 6.77 8.04
N ALA A 310 -24.02 6.34 7.87
CA ALA A 310 -25.02 7.11 7.13
C ALA A 310 -25.47 8.41 7.86
N GLN A 311 -25.50 8.38 9.19
CA GLN A 311 -25.82 9.55 10.00
C GLN A 311 -24.68 10.54 10.07
N ILE A 312 -23.43 10.05 10.27
CA ILE A 312 -22.25 10.91 10.44
C ILE A 312 -21.92 11.68 9.15
N GLN A 313 -22.23 11.14 7.98
CA GLN A 313 -22.05 11.83 6.71
C GLN A 313 -22.88 13.11 6.58
N LYS A 314 -24.00 13.20 7.31
CA LYS A 314 -24.92 14.34 7.29
C LYS A 314 -24.58 15.43 8.31
N LEU A 315 -23.62 15.15 9.20
CA LEU A 315 -23.18 16.09 10.23
C LEU A 315 -21.99 16.91 9.73
N ASP A 316 -21.87 18.13 10.21
CA ASP A 316 -20.64 18.92 10.06
C ASP A 316 -19.53 18.41 10.98
N ASP A 317 -18.29 18.82 10.70
CA ASP A 317 -17.12 18.28 11.36
C ASP A 317 -17.09 18.62 12.86
N GLU A 318 -17.54 19.83 13.27
CA GLU A 318 -17.57 20.22 14.69
C GLU A 318 -18.64 19.43 15.46
N ALA A 319 -19.83 19.23 14.90
CA ALA A 319 -20.86 18.39 15.51
C ALA A 319 -20.40 16.94 15.70
N ILE A 320 -19.57 16.43 14.75
CA ILE A 320 -18.96 15.11 14.89
C ILE A 320 -17.93 15.11 16.04
N ILE A 321 -17.08 16.15 16.09
CA ILE A 321 -16.06 16.27 17.12
C ILE A 321 -16.70 16.36 18.51
N GLU A 322 -17.68 17.23 18.70
CA GLU A 322 -18.38 17.39 19.98
C GLU A 322 -18.96 16.05 20.44
N ARG A 323 -19.70 15.37 19.57
CA ARG A 323 -20.37 14.10 19.91
C ARG A 323 -19.40 12.97 20.23
N LEU A 324 -18.32 12.83 19.46
CA LEU A 324 -17.39 11.71 19.63
C LEU A 324 -16.36 11.95 20.75
N THR A 325 -16.08 13.20 21.11
CA THR A 325 -15.20 13.53 22.26
C THR A 325 -15.86 13.26 23.61
N GLU A 326 -17.17 13.05 23.68
CA GLU A 326 -17.84 12.57 24.89
C GLU A 326 -17.40 11.14 25.27
N VAL A 327 -16.87 10.36 24.31
CA VAL A 327 -16.38 9.00 24.59
C VAL A 327 -15.09 9.08 25.39
N ARG A 328 -15.04 8.33 26.48
CA ARG A 328 -13.85 8.26 27.34
C ARG A 328 -12.59 7.94 26.55
N GLY A 329 -11.57 8.79 26.68
CA GLY A 329 -10.28 8.61 26.03
C GLY A 329 -10.26 8.95 24.53
N ILE A 330 -11.33 9.48 23.98
CA ILE A 330 -11.37 10.04 22.63
C ILE A 330 -11.24 11.57 22.74
N GLY A 331 -10.12 12.11 22.32
CA GLY A 331 -9.92 13.55 22.21
C GLY A 331 -10.16 14.06 20.79
N ARG A 332 -10.21 15.41 20.66
CA ARG A 332 -10.39 16.11 19.38
C ARG A 332 -9.45 15.59 18.29
N TRP A 333 -8.17 15.44 18.59
CA TRP A 333 -7.19 14.91 17.64
C TRP A 333 -7.56 13.52 17.10
N THR A 334 -8.08 12.61 17.94
CA THR A 334 -8.50 11.29 17.50
C THR A 334 -9.68 11.35 16.52
N VAL A 335 -10.61 12.28 16.76
CA VAL A 335 -11.76 12.51 15.87
C VAL A 335 -11.30 13.16 14.56
N GLU A 336 -10.38 14.12 14.61
CA GLU A 336 -9.78 14.73 13.41
C GLU A 336 -9.10 13.66 12.53
N MET A 337 -8.39 12.70 13.12
CA MET A 337 -7.83 11.55 12.37
C MET A 337 -8.92 10.67 11.76
N LEU A 338 -10.06 10.47 12.43
CA LEU A 338 -11.22 9.79 11.85
C LEU A 338 -11.78 10.56 10.66
N LEU A 339 -11.98 11.88 10.81
CA LEU A 339 -12.49 12.76 9.75
C LEU A 339 -11.60 12.71 8.51
N MET A 340 -10.28 12.85 8.67
CA MET A 340 -9.31 12.89 7.58
C MET A 340 -9.14 11.53 6.88
N PHE A 341 -8.89 10.48 7.66
CA PHE A 341 -8.41 9.20 7.14
C PHE A 341 -9.47 8.10 7.03
N ARG A 342 -10.67 8.33 7.57
CA ARG A 342 -11.78 7.38 7.52
C ARG A 342 -13.01 7.93 6.80
N LEU A 343 -13.30 9.23 7.01
CA LEU A 343 -14.48 9.88 6.42
C LEU A 343 -14.15 10.73 5.19
N GLY A 344 -12.87 10.98 4.91
CA GLY A 344 -12.42 11.72 3.73
C GLY A 344 -12.85 13.18 3.74
N ARG A 345 -12.97 13.79 4.92
CA ARG A 345 -13.32 15.21 5.02
C ARG A 345 -12.19 16.09 4.47
N PRO A 346 -12.46 16.99 3.52
CA PRO A 346 -11.41 17.73 2.81
C PRO A 346 -10.77 18.84 3.65
N ASP A 347 -11.46 19.38 4.64
CA ASP A 347 -11.08 20.67 5.28
C ASP A 347 -10.81 20.57 6.78
N VAL A 348 -10.10 19.53 7.21
CA VAL A 348 -9.69 19.31 8.60
C VAL A 348 -8.26 19.80 8.84
N LEU A 349 -8.06 20.57 9.92
CA LEU A 349 -6.75 21.09 10.35
C LEU A 349 -6.48 20.69 11.80
N PRO A 350 -5.64 19.67 12.06
CA PRO A 350 -5.30 19.25 13.40
C PRO A 350 -4.22 20.17 13.99
N VAL A 351 -4.65 21.33 14.53
CA VAL A 351 -3.78 22.39 15.03
C VAL A 351 -2.94 21.98 16.24
N ASP A 352 -3.37 20.95 16.97
CA ASP A 352 -2.67 20.39 18.12
C ASP A 352 -1.67 19.30 17.72
N ASP A 353 -1.67 18.86 16.46
CA ASP A 353 -0.78 17.82 16.00
C ASP A 353 0.67 18.32 15.91
N TYR A 354 1.56 17.64 16.64
CA TYR A 354 2.99 17.99 16.65
C TYR A 354 3.63 17.88 15.26
N GLY A 355 3.28 16.83 14.49
CA GLY A 355 3.84 16.60 13.16
C GLY A 355 3.41 17.68 12.16
N VAL A 356 2.15 18.13 12.21
CA VAL A 356 1.64 19.24 11.40
C VAL A 356 2.36 20.54 11.76
N ARG A 357 2.49 20.86 13.06
CA ARG A 357 3.19 22.07 13.53
C ARG A 357 4.69 22.02 13.19
N LYS A 358 5.34 20.87 13.36
CA LYS A 358 6.74 20.67 13.00
C LYS A 358 6.95 20.79 11.49
N GLY A 359 6.10 20.16 10.70
CA GLY A 359 6.13 20.28 9.24
C GLY A 359 5.91 21.72 8.76
N PHE A 360 5.05 22.47 9.46
CA PHE A 360 4.89 23.90 9.20
C PHE A 360 6.20 24.64 9.43
N SER A 361 6.88 24.46 10.59
CA SER A 361 8.17 25.09 10.85
C SER A 361 9.17 24.83 9.73
N ILE A 362 9.26 23.59 9.26
CA ILE A 362 10.16 23.18 8.18
C ILE A 362 9.78 23.88 6.86
N ALA A 363 8.52 23.78 6.46
CA ALA A 363 8.05 24.31 5.18
C ALA A 363 8.11 25.84 5.11
N PHE A 364 7.89 26.52 6.25
CA PHE A 364 7.81 27.97 6.31
C PHE A 364 9.08 28.64 6.84
N GLY A 365 10.08 27.84 7.27
CA GLY A 365 11.38 28.32 7.73
C GLY A 365 11.25 29.12 9.05
N THR A 366 10.44 28.64 10.00
CA THR A 366 10.32 29.26 11.33
C THR A 366 11.25 28.56 12.33
N ALA A 367 11.92 29.30 13.20
CA ALA A 367 12.82 28.72 14.19
C ALA A 367 12.06 27.92 15.26
N GLU A 368 10.86 28.37 15.60
CA GLU A 368 10.00 27.76 16.60
C GLU A 368 8.75 27.12 15.98
N LEU A 369 8.10 26.25 16.75
CA LEU A 369 6.81 25.70 16.37
C LEU A 369 5.77 26.83 16.35
N PRO A 370 4.92 26.93 15.29
CA PRO A 370 3.87 27.93 15.24
C PRO A 370 2.91 27.74 16.41
N SER A 371 2.38 28.83 16.94
CA SER A 371 1.20 28.78 17.79
C SER A 371 -0.02 28.26 16.98
N LYS A 372 -1.05 27.79 17.68
CA LYS A 372 -2.31 27.41 17.02
C LYS A 372 -2.87 28.54 16.17
N ALA A 373 -2.89 29.75 16.70
CA ALA A 373 -3.44 30.94 16.03
C ALA A 373 -2.65 31.29 14.75
N GLU A 374 -1.34 31.16 14.75
CA GLU A 374 -0.49 31.39 13.56
C GLU A 374 -0.75 30.34 12.49
N LEU A 375 -0.84 29.06 12.89
CA LEU A 375 -1.15 27.97 11.97
C LEU A 375 -2.56 28.17 11.37
N GLU A 376 -3.57 28.45 12.17
CA GLU A 376 -4.92 28.71 11.74
C GLU A 376 -5.01 29.92 10.80
N ALA A 377 -4.33 31.03 11.14
CA ALA A 377 -4.31 32.22 10.31
C ALA A 377 -3.74 31.95 8.92
N ARG A 378 -2.66 31.18 8.86
CA ARG A 378 -2.08 30.77 7.56
C ARG A 378 -2.97 29.81 6.81
N ALA A 379 -3.53 28.83 7.51
CA ALA A 379 -4.36 27.76 6.93
C ALA A 379 -5.71 28.26 6.38
N LYS A 380 -6.12 29.49 6.65
CA LYS A 380 -7.28 30.12 5.98
C LYS A 380 -7.15 30.10 4.45
N ARG A 381 -5.91 30.20 3.93
CA ARG A 381 -5.64 30.19 2.49
C ARG A 381 -5.77 28.78 1.88
N TRP A 382 -5.71 27.73 2.71
CA TRP A 382 -5.74 26.33 2.26
C TRP A 382 -7.16 25.75 2.19
N LYS A 383 -8.15 26.54 2.62
CA LYS A 383 -9.55 26.11 2.48
C LYS A 383 -9.93 25.96 1.00
N PRO A 384 -10.76 24.97 0.66
CA PRO A 384 -11.38 23.97 1.54
C PRO A 384 -10.57 22.67 1.66
N TYR A 385 -9.25 22.67 1.44
CA TYR A 385 -8.41 21.48 1.35
C TYR A 385 -7.34 21.37 2.44
N ARG A 386 -7.67 21.82 3.69
CA ARG A 386 -6.73 21.80 4.81
C ARG A 386 -6.28 20.38 5.21
N THR A 387 -7.08 19.35 4.95
CA THR A 387 -6.70 17.94 5.09
C THR A 387 -5.50 17.60 4.21
N VAL A 388 -5.53 18.01 2.94
CA VAL A 388 -4.44 17.77 1.99
C VAL A 388 -3.19 18.58 2.37
N ALA A 389 -3.37 19.83 2.80
CA ALA A 389 -2.26 20.65 3.31
C ALA A 389 -1.60 20.01 4.53
N SER A 390 -2.37 19.51 5.50
CA SER A 390 -1.88 18.80 6.69
C SER A 390 -1.11 17.54 6.31
N TRP A 391 -1.59 16.80 5.31
CA TRP A 391 -0.88 15.63 4.78
C TRP A 391 0.51 16.00 4.24
N TYR A 392 0.65 17.09 3.50
CA TYR A 392 1.94 17.57 3.02
C TYR A 392 2.85 18.04 4.16
N LEU A 393 2.30 18.71 5.18
CA LEU A 393 3.08 19.13 6.34
C LEU A 393 3.67 17.93 7.11
N TRP A 394 2.93 16.85 7.27
CA TRP A 394 3.50 15.61 7.83
C TRP A 394 4.65 15.06 6.97
N ARG A 395 4.54 15.12 5.66
CA ARG A 395 5.62 14.64 4.76
C ARG A 395 6.88 15.49 4.85
N ALA A 396 6.77 16.77 5.20
CA ALA A 396 7.94 17.61 5.46
C ALA A 396 8.83 17.05 6.58
N THR A 397 8.27 16.33 7.55
CA THR A 397 9.01 15.71 8.65
C THR A 397 9.70 14.40 8.28
N ASP A 398 9.31 13.76 7.17
CA ASP A 398 9.88 12.50 6.70
C ASP A 398 11.16 12.73 5.85
N SER A 399 11.43 13.97 5.47
CA SER A 399 12.49 14.36 4.55
C SER A 399 13.76 14.86 5.27
N LEU A 400 13.79 14.76 6.57
CA LEU A 400 14.91 15.03 7.46
C LEU A 400 15.31 13.74 8.21
#